data_3ac983f71e1e5be0686b96f3c8dd6ae1
#
_entry.id   3ac983f71e1e5be0686b96f3c8dd6ae1
#
_cell.length_a   1.000
_cell.length_b   1.000
_cell.length_c   1.000
_cell.angle_alpha   90.00
_cell.angle_beta   90.00
_cell.angle_gamma   90.00
#
_symmetry.space_group_name_H-M   'P 1'
#
loop_
_entity.id
_entity.type
_entity.pdbx_description
1 polymer ?
#
loop_
_entity_poly.entity_id
_entity_poly.type
_entity_poly.pdbx_seq_one_letter_code
_entity_poly.pdbx_strand_id
1 'polypeptide(L)'
;MLTPEILAKIQRFHFKTRHLAGEIFAGQYESAFKGQGMEFAEVREYQVGDDIRNIDWNVSARYSHPFVKVFHEERELTVMLLLDLSGSHLFGSSGRFKRELLAEVAGMLAFLAIRTNDKVGAVLFSSGVAKFLPPRKGSPNVWRLIREIFTFEPDD
;
A
#
# COMPACT_ATOMS: atom_id res chain seq x y z
N MET A 1 4.03 -21.47 16.28
CA MET A 1 3.53 -22.17 15.04
C MET A 1 2.15 -21.65 14.75
N LEU A 2 1.85 -21.28 13.49
CA LEU A 2 0.51 -20.87 13.10
C LEU A 2 -0.42 -22.09 13.15
N THR A 3 -1.50 -22.00 13.90
CA THR A 3 -2.50 -23.07 13.93
C THR A 3 -3.25 -23.13 12.58
N PRO A 4 -3.74 -24.32 12.17
CA PRO A 4 -4.53 -24.46 10.95
C PRO A 4 -5.74 -23.51 10.89
N GLU A 5 -6.32 -23.19 12.05
CA GLU A 5 -7.42 -22.23 12.20
C GLU A 5 -7.02 -20.81 11.82
N ILE A 6 -5.83 -20.35 12.26
CA ILE A 6 -5.30 -19.02 11.93
C ILE A 6 -4.97 -18.97 10.44
N LEU A 7 -4.41 -20.02 9.86
CA LEU A 7 -4.15 -20.09 8.42
C LEU A 7 -5.44 -20.01 7.59
N ALA A 8 -6.48 -20.74 7.98
CA ALA A 8 -7.78 -20.71 7.30
C ALA A 8 -8.44 -19.32 7.40
N LYS A 9 -8.33 -18.66 8.56
CA LYS A 9 -8.81 -17.28 8.75
C LYS A 9 -8.05 -16.30 7.87
N ILE A 10 -6.73 -16.37 7.84
CA ILE A 10 -5.87 -15.54 7.00
C ILE A 10 -6.21 -15.71 5.52
N GLN A 11 -6.41 -16.93 5.04
CA GLN A 11 -6.77 -17.20 3.64
C GLN A 11 -8.15 -16.67 3.25
N ARG A 12 -9.17 -16.91 4.09
CA ARG A 12 -10.53 -16.36 3.87
C ARG A 12 -10.52 -14.84 3.85
N PHE A 13 -9.72 -14.26 4.71
CA PHE A 13 -9.52 -12.84 4.86
C PHE A 13 -8.87 -12.22 3.62
N HIS A 14 -7.83 -12.83 3.10
CA HIS A 14 -7.14 -12.40 1.88
C HIS A 14 -8.08 -12.31 0.68
N PHE A 15 -8.91 -13.31 0.49
CA PHE A 15 -9.84 -13.30 -0.64
C PHE A 15 -10.84 -12.14 -0.54
N LYS A 16 -11.36 -11.91 0.66
CA LYS A 16 -12.33 -10.83 0.91
C LYS A 16 -11.70 -9.43 0.76
N THR A 17 -10.54 -9.19 1.37
CA THR A 17 -9.87 -7.88 1.33
C THR A 17 -9.33 -7.55 -0.05
N ARG A 18 -8.79 -8.52 -0.79
CA ARG A 18 -8.33 -8.33 -2.15
C ARG A 18 -9.47 -7.95 -3.10
N HIS A 19 -10.64 -8.54 -2.93
CA HIS A 19 -11.83 -8.23 -3.72
C HIS A 19 -12.36 -6.83 -3.41
N LEU A 20 -12.51 -6.49 -2.13
CA LEU A 20 -12.93 -5.16 -1.69
C LEU A 20 -11.96 -4.06 -2.12
N ALA A 21 -10.65 -4.28 -2.00
CA ALA A 21 -9.63 -3.36 -2.47
C ALA A 21 -9.69 -3.17 -4.00
N GLY A 22 -10.10 -4.23 -4.74
CA GLY A 22 -10.17 -4.21 -6.20
C GLY A 22 -11.31 -3.37 -6.76
N GLU A 23 -12.48 -3.41 -6.16
CA GLU A 23 -13.69 -2.87 -6.77
C GLU A 23 -14.12 -1.50 -6.21
N ILE A 24 -13.91 -1.24 -4.93
CA ILE A 24 -14.57 -0.10 -4.26
C ILE A 24 -13.62 1.08 -4.05
N PHE A 25 -12.34 0.85 -3.78
CA PHE A 25 -11.45 1.88 -3.26
C PHE A 25 -10.28 2.29 -4.16
N ALA A 26 -9.99 1.57 -5.25
CA ALA A 26 -8.80 1.83 -6.07
C ALA A 26 -8.76 3.27 -6.62
N GLY A 27 -9.85 3.76 -7.20
CA GLY A 27 -9.91 5.10 -7.76
C GLY A 27 -9.86 6.22 -6.72
N GLN A 28 -10.44 6.00 -5.53
CA GLN A 28 -10.41 6.98 -4.45
C GLN A 28 -9.04 7.05 -3.76
N TYR A 29 -8.37 5.91 -3.62
CA TYR A 29 -7.02 5.86 -3.08
C TYR A 29 -6.03 6.58 -3.99
N GLU A 30 -6.06 6.31 -5.29
CA GLU A 30 -5.20 6.99 -6.27
C GLU A 30 -5.40 8.50 -6.28
N SER A 31 -6.64 8.98 -6.15
CA SER A 31 -6.92 10.41 -6.13
C SER A 31 -6.51 11.10 -4.83
N ALA A 32 -6.58 10.41 -3.69
CA ALA A 32 -6.25 10.94 -2.37
C ALA A 32 -4.74 10.94 -2.08
N PHE A 33 -4.01 9.98 -2.64
CA PHE A 33 -2.60 9.71 -2.33
C PHE A 33 -1.74 9.67 -3.60
N LYS A 34 -1.80 10.69 -4.47
CA LYS A 34 -0.85 10.79 -5.59
C LYS A 34 0.55 11.12 -5.10
N GLY A 35 1.47 10.20 -5.28
CA GLY A 35 2.85 10.30 -4.86
C GLY A 35 3.74 11.20 -5.74
N GLN A 36 5.00 11.49 -5.33
CA GLN A 36 5.99 12.29 -6.07
C GLN A 36 7.06 11.40 -6.73
N GLY A 37 6.89 11.12 -7.98
CA GLY A 37 7.90 10.51 -8.85
C GLY A 37 7.63 10.90 -10.29
N MET A 38 8.62 10.85 -11.16
CA MET A 38 8.41 11.08 -12.59
C MET A 38 8.71 9.79 -13.33
N GLU A 39 7.69 9.18 -13.93
CA GLU A 39 7.84 8.07 -14.83
C GLU A 39 7.71 8.53 -16.28
N PHE A 40 8.55 7.99 -17.15
CA PHE A 40 8.43 8.25 -18.59
C PHE A 40 7.07 7.74 -19.07
N ALA A 41 6.26 8.63 -19.62
CA ALA A 41 4.94 8.28 -20.13
C ALA A 41 4.95 8.08 -21.63
N GLU A 42 5.34 9.13 -22.35
CA GLU A 42 5.33 9.12 -23.82
C GLU A 42 6.28 10.16 -24.40
N VAL A 43 6.46 10.12 -25.70
CA VAL A 43 7.11 11.16 -26.49
C VAL A 43 6.06 11.82 -27.36
N ARG A 44 5.92 13.15 -27.25
CA ARG A 44 5.05 13.94 -28.11
C ARG A 44 5.80 15.08 -28.81
N GLU A 45 5.21 15.67 -29.80
CA GLU A 45 5.77 16.85 -30.45
C GLU A 45 5.91 18.01 -29.46
N TYR A 46 7.02 18.73 -29.59
CA TYR A 46 7.30 19.93 -28.81
C TYR A 46 6.25 21.01 -29.07
N GLN A 47 5.74 21.60 -28.02
CA GLN A 47 4.87 22.78 -28.07
C GLN A 47 5.56 23.96 -27.43
N VAL A 48 5.25 25.16 -27.92
CA VAL A 48 5.82 26.40 -27.34
C VAL A 48 5.43 26.52 -25.89
N GLY A 49 6.44 26.55 -25.02
CA GLY A 49 6.29 26.54 -23.55
C GLY A 49 6.77 25.27 -22.86
N ASP A 50 7.05 24.19 -23.61
CA ASP A 50 7.67 22.99 -23.06
C ASP A 50 9.13 23.25 -22.64
N ASP A 51 9.57 22.55 -21.60
CA ASP A 51 10.96 22.62 -21.14
C ASP A 51 11.89 21.96 -22.17
N ILE A 52 12.78 22.75 -22.75
CA ILE A 52 13.77 22.32 -23.76
C ILE A 52 14.70 21.21 -23.25
N ARG A 53 14.88 21.08 -21.92
CA ARG A 53 15.68 20.02 -21.31
C ARG A 53 15.06 18.64 -21.47
N ASN A 54 13.76 18.57 -21.72
CA ASN A 54 13.04 17.33 -21.94
C ASN A 54 12.99 16.91 -23.42
N ILE A 55 13.66 17.62 -24.32
CA ILE A 55 13.72 17.24 -25.74
C ILE A 55 14.46 15.91 -25.87
N ASP A 56 13.81 14.96 -26.56
CA ASP A 56 14.44 13.72 -26.99
C ASP A 56 15.13 13.92 -28.34
N TRP A 57 16.41 14.18 -28.30
CA TRP A 57 17.21 14.42 -29.51
C TRP A 57 17.30 13.18 -30.41
N ASN A 58 17.20 11.97 -29.86
CA ASN A 58 17.24 10.74 -30.66
C ASN A 58 15.97 10.57 -31.52
N VAL A 59 14.82 10.86 -30.94
CA VAL A 59 13.54 10.82 -31.65
C VAL A 59 13.46 11.99 -32.61
N SER A 60 13.78 13.20 -32.14
CA SER A 60 13.75 14.44 -32.94
C SER A 60 14.59 14.35 -34.20
N ALA A 61 15.76 13.72 -34.15
CA ALA A 61 16.64 13.51 -35.30
C ALA A 61 16.02 12.63 -36.40
N ARG A 62 15.07 11.76 -36.04
CA ARG A 62 14.39 10.87 -37.01
C ARG A 62 13.21 11.53 -37.72
N TYR A 63 12.58 12.50 -37.08
CA TYR A 63 11.34 13.11 -37.56
C TYR A 63 11.49 14.56 -38.01
N SER A 64 12.66 15.14 -38.01
CA SER A 64 12.96 16.51 -38.46
C SER A 64 12.22 17.63 -37.70
N HIS A 65 11.58 17.34 -36.60
CA HIS A 65 10.99 18.30 -35.67
C HIS A 65 11.22 17.84 -34.23
N PRO A 66 11.23 18.77 -33.27
CA PRO A 66 11.55 18.46 -31.89
C PRO A 66 10.43 17.66 -31.22
N PHE A 67 10.81 16.62 -30.49
CA PHE A 67 9.95 15.81 -29.65
C PHE A 67 10.40 15.96 -28.19
N VAL A 68 9.46 15.99 -27.26
CA VAL A 68 9.70 16.06 -25.82
C VAL A 68 9.25 14.78 -25.12
N LYS A 69 10.05 14.38 -24.14
CA LYS A 69 9.68 13.33 -23.19
C LYS A 69 8.65 13.91 -22.24
N VAL A 70 7.48 13.31 -22.21
CA VAL A 70 6.46 13.60 -21.21
C VAL A 70 6.65 12.62 -20.07
N PHE A 71 6.72 13.15 -18.87
CA PHE A 71 6.80 12.36 -17.66
C PHE A 71 5.49 12.49 -16.89
N HIS A 72 4.94 11.36 -16.45
CA HIS A 72 3.88 11.36 -15.45
C HIS A 72 4.52 11.35 -14.05
N GLU A 73 3.95 12.13 -13.18
CA GLU A 73 4.39 12.20 -11.79
C GLU A 73 3.85 10.96 -11.05
N GLU A 74 4.63 9.87 -11.03
CA GLU A 74 4.38 8.75 -10.14
C GLU A 74 5.12 8.98 -8.82
N ARG A 75 4.37 9.10 -7.75
CA ARG A 75 4.90 9.28 -6.41
C ARG A 75 4.74 7.99 -5.61
N GLU A 76 5.84 7.32 -5.34
CA GLU A 76 5.87 6.21 -4.40
C GLU A 76 5.59 6.73 -2.98
N LEU A 77 4.50 6.28 -2.38
CA LEU A 77 4.19 6.59 -0.99
C LEU A 77 4.72 5.53 -0.04
N THR A 78 4.93 5.95 1.20
CA THR A 78 5.16 5.04 2.32
C THR A 78 3.98 5.15 3.27
N VAL A 79 3.15 4.11 3.30
CA VAL A 79 2.00 3.98 4.19
C VAL A 79 2.46 3.32 5.48
N MET A 80 2.33 4.02 6.61
CA MET A 80 2.60 3.47 7.94
C MET A 80 1.28 3.28 8.69
N LEU A 81 0.95 2.02 9.01
CA LEU A 81 -0.23 1.67 9.78
C LEU A 81 0.13 1.66 11.27
N LEU A 82 -0.57 2.45 12.06
CA LEU A 82 -0.45 2.44 13.52
C LEU A 82 -1.63 1.63 14.07
N LEU A 83 -1.33 0.48 14.65
CA LEU A 83 -2.31 -0.51 15.06
C LEU A 83 -2.29 -0.67 16.59
N ASP A 84 -3.35 -0.16 17.22
CA ASP A 84 -3.59 -0.34 18.64
C ASP A 84 -4.15 -1.75 18.89
N LEU A 85 -3.37 -2.57 19.56
CA LEU A 85 -3.70 -3.94 19.95
C LEU A 85 -3.75 -4.10 21.48
N SER A 86 -4.04 -3.01 22.20
CA SER A 86 -4.14 -3.01 23.66
C SER A 86 -5.20 -3.99 24.18
N GLY A 87 -5.04 -4.43 25.43
CA GLY A 87 -5.91 -5.41 26.08
C GLY A 87 -7.36 -4.97 26.20
N SER A 88 -7.67 -3.66 26.05
CA SER A 88 -9.05 -3.17 25.98
C SER A 88 -9.85 -3.79 24.81
N HIS A 89 -9.17 -4.34 23.81
CA HIS A 89 -9.77 -5.09 22.71
C HIS A 89 -10.13 -6.54 23.06
N LEU A 90 -9.70 -7.02 24.25
CA LEU A 90 -9.97 -8.38 24.75
C LEU A 90 -11.20 -8.45 25.65
N PHE A 91 -11.75 -7.32 26.11
CA PHE A 91 -12.93 -7.28 26.98
C PHE A 91 -14.22 -7.46 26.19
N GLY A 92 -14.95 -8.56 26.49
CA GLY A 92 -16.26 -8.90 25.95
C GLY A 92 -16.23 -9.92 24.82
N SER A 93 -17.39 -10.47 24.49
CA SER A 93 -17.62 -11.36 23.33
C SER A 93 -17.22 -10.75 21.99
N SER A 94 -16.92 -9.45 21.97
CA SER A 94 -16.50 -8.67 20.81
C SER A 94 -14.96 -8.52 20.62
N GLY A 95 -14.13 -9.00 21.54
CA GLY A 95 -12.67 -8.81 21.44
C GLY A 95 -12.03 -9.47 20.20
N ARG A 96 -12.50 -10.64 19.84
CA ARG A 96 -12.11 -11.30 18.58
C ARG A 96 -12.59 -10.53 17.35
N PHE A 97 -13.79 -9.98 17.41
CA PHE A 97 -14.38 -9.19 16.34
C PHE A 97 -13.59 -7.89 16.07
N LYS A 98 -13.16 -7.19 17.12
CA LYS A 98 -12.36 -5.95 16.97
C LYS A 98 -11.01 -6.22 16.31
N ARG A 99 -10.30 -7.27 16.73
CA ARG A 99 -9.03 -7.65 16.14
C ARG A 99 -9.19 -8.10 14.69
N GLU A 100 -10.24 -8.85 14.39
CA GLU A 100 -10.55 -9.28 13.04
C GLU A 100 -10.88 -8.09 12.13
N LEU A 101 -11.67 -7.15 12.62
CA LEU A 101 -12.01 -5.90 11.91
C LEU A 101 -10.76 -5.04 11.68
N LEU A 102 -9.90 -4.89 12.68
CA LEU A 102 -8.64 -4.15 12.56
C LEU A 102 -7.73 -4.77 11.50
N ALA A 103 -7.59 -6.10 11.52
CA ALA A 103 -6.84 -6.82 10.52
C ALA A 103 -7.47 -6.63 9.12
N GLU A 104 -8.80 -6.60 9.03
CA GLU A 104 -9.54 -6.38 7.78
C GLU A 104 -9.23 -5.02 7.16
N VAL A 105 -9.33 -3.99 7.94
CA VAL A 105 -9.04 -2.62 7.49
C VAL A 105 -7.56 -2.46 7.13
N ALA A 106 -6.66 -2.93 8.01
CA ALA A 106 -5.22 -2.88 7.77
C ALA A 106 -4.81 -3.66 6.50
N GLY A 107 -5.36 -4.85 6.31
CA GLY A 107 -5.12 -5.67 5.12
C GLY A 107 -5.65 -5.00 3.85
N MET A 108 -6.83 -4.40 3.89
CA MET A 108 -7.40 -3.68 2.76
C MET A 108 -6.52 -2.49 2.35
N LEU A 109 -6.13 -1.65 3.29
CA LEU A 109 -5.24 -0.51 3.03
C LEU A 109 -3.88 -0.97 2.50
N ALA A 110 -3.33 -2.04 3.06
CA ALA A 110 -2.06 -2.60 2.60
C ALA A 110 -2.15 -3.18 1.18
N PHE A 111 -3.25 -3.81 0.80
CA PHE A 111 -3.46 -4.29 -0.58
C PHE A 111 -3.68 -3.14 -1.56
N LEU A 112 -4.37 -2.07 -1.16
CA LEU A 112 -4.51 -0.87 -1.99
C LEU A 112 -3.14 -0.25 -2.28
N ALA A 113 -2.33 -0.05 -1.24
CA ALA A 113 -0.98 0.50 -1.39
C ALA A 113 -0.08 -0.34 -2.30
N ILE A 114 -0.21 -1.67 -2.27
CA ILE A 114 0.54 -2.53 -3.20
C ILE A 114 0.09 -2.37 -4.65
N ARG A 115 -1.18 -2.16 -4.89
CA ARG A 115 -1.70 -1.93 -6.25
C ARG A 115 -1.13 -0.66 -6.88
N THR A 116 -0.89 0.35 -6.05
CA THR A 116 -0.26 1.62 -6.46
C THR A 116 1.27 1.58 -6.36
N ASN A 117 1.86 0.40 -6.17
CA ASN A 117 3.31 0.19 -6.04
C ASN A 117 3.93 0.93 -4.84
N ASP A 118 3.15 1.25 -3.82
CA ASP A 118 3.57 1.92 -2.60
C ASP A 118 4.22 0.95 -1.60
N LYS A 119 4.93 1.52 -0.62
CA LYS A 119 5.47 0.77 0.53
C LYS A 119 4.50 0.77 1.68
N VAL A 120 4.37 -0.36 2.37
CA VAL A 120 3.54 -0.49 3.56
C VAL A 120 4.37 -0.99 4.72
N GLY A 121 4.29 -0.29 5.84
CA GLY A 121 4.83 -0.69 7.13
C GLY A 121 3.76 -0.63 8.21
N ALA A 122 4.07 -1.11 9.40
CA ALA A 122 3.18 -1.01 10.54
C ALA A 122 3.92 -0.85 11.86
N VAL A 123 3.27 -0.19 12.80
CA VAL A 123 3.64 -0.16 14.22
C VAL A 123 2.50 -0.81 14.99
N LEU A 124 2.81 -1.90 15.67
CA LEU A 124 1.90 -2.58 16.58
C LEU A 124 2.23 -2.13 18.00
N PHE A 125 1.23 -1.64 18.71
CA PHE A 125 1.43 -1.17 20.06
C PHE A 125 0.28 -1.60 20.99
N SER A 126 0.59 -1.67 22.28
CA SER A 126 -0.36 -1.88 23.38
C SER A 126 -0.13 -0.83 24.47
N SER A 127 0.50 -1.17 25.57
CA SER A 127 0.96 -0.22 26.59
C SER A 127 2.19 0.58 26.13
N GLY A 128 2.91 0.06 25.12
CA GLY A 128 4.06 0.67 24.46
C GLY A 128 4.20 0.17 23.03
N VAL A 129 5.24 0.62 22.32
CA VAL A 129 5.55 0.10 20.98
C VAL A 129 6.10 -1.32 21.12
N ALA A 130 5.27 -2.30 20.76
CA ALA A 130 5.62 -3.70 20.89
C ALA A 130 6.34 -4.24 19.64
N LYS A 131 5.96 -3.76 18.44
CA LYS A 131 6.57 -4.25 17.21
C LYS A 131 6.58 -3.21 16.09
N PHE A 132 7.73 -3.05 15.45
CA PHE A 132 7.89 -2.24 14.24
C PHE A 132 8.09 -3.14 13.03
N LEU A 133 7.24 -2.98 12.04
CA LEU A 133 7.33 -3.64 10.74
C LEU A 133 7.79 -2.62 9.70
N PRO A 134 9.03 -2.68 9.24
CA PRO A 134 9.56 -1.71 8.29
C PRO A 134 8.77 -1.73 6.98
N PRO A 135 8.57 -0.55 6.36
CA PRO A 135 7.82 -0.42 5.12
C PRO A 135 8.51 -1.15 3.97
N ARG A 136 7.79 -2.02 3.30
CA ARG A 136 8.25 -2.80 2.16
C ARG A 136 7.15 -2.91 1.12
N LYS A 137 7.54 -3.18 -0.12
CA LYS A 137 6.64 -3.47 -1.25
C LYS A 137 6.26 -4.95 -1.30
N GLY A 138 5.19 -5.20 -2.04
CA GLY A 138 4.81 -6.53 -2.51
C GLY A 138 3.93 -7.33 -1.54
N SER A 139 3.21 -8.28 -2.12
CA SER A 139 2.25 -9.13 -1.42
C SER A 139 2.84 -9.90 -0.23
N PRO A 140 4.10 -10.39 -0.24
CA PRO A 140 4.66 -11.07 0.92
C PRO A 140 4.70 -10.21 2.17
N ASN A 141 4.89 -8.89 2.02
CA ASN A 141 4.89 -7.97 3.14
C ASN A 141 3.51 -7.78 3.77
N VAL A 142 2.44 -7.74 2.95
CA VAL A 142 1.07 -7.69 3.46
C VAL A 142 0.72 -8.95 4.24
N TRP A 143 1.12 -10.11 3.74
CA TRP A 143 0.93 -11.37 4.44
C TRP A 143 1.63 -11.40 5.79
N ARG A 144 2.86 -10.88 5.84
CA ARG A 144 3.60 -10.71 7.07
C ARG A 144 2.83 -9.82 8.04
N LEU A 145 2.33 -8.67 7.58
CA LEU A 145 1.58 -7.71 8.39
C LEU A 145 0.31 -8.35 8.96
N ILE A 146 -0.50 -8.98 8.13
CA ILE A 146 -1.74 -9.66 8.55
C ILE A 146 -1.42 -10.75 9.58
N ARG A 147 -0.40 -11.57 9.33
CA ARG A 147 0.03 -12.61 10.27
C ARG A 147 0.40 -12.01 11.63
N GLU A 148 1.17 -10.93 11.64
CA GLU A 148 1.61 -10.29 12.87
C GLU A 148 0.42 -9.73 13.67
N ILE A 149 -0.60 -9.17 13.04
CA ILE A 149 -1.82 -8.72 13.72
C ILE A 149 -2.55 -9.88 14.41
N PHE A 150 -2.65 -11.03 13.74
CA PHE A 150 -3.35 -12.18 14.29
C PHE A 150 -2.58 -12.92 15.39
N THR A 151 -1.24 -12.89 15.33
CA THR A 151 -0.38 -13.56 16.30
C THR A 151 0.13 -12.64 17.41
N PHE A 152 -0.25 -11.38 17.37
CA PHE A 152 0.17 -10.43 18.40
C PHE A 152 -0.48 -10.78 19.75
N GLU A 153 0.34 -10.93 20.76
CA GLU A 153 -0.07 -11.07 22.16
C GLU A 153 0.37 -9.78 22.87
N PRO A 154 -0.57 -8.98 23.42
CA PRO A 154 -0.20 -7.81 24.18
C PRO A 154 0.56 -8.24 25.44
N ASP A 155 1.65 -7.55 25.73
CA ASP A 155 2.30 -7.65 27.03
C ASP A 155 1.39 -6.94 28.04
N ASP A 156 0.81 -7.69 28.95
CA ASP A 156 -0.01 -7.21 30.07
C ASP A 156 0.83 -6.49 31.14
#